data_63bcebca54c51266dd5f1deafe83c5a6
#
_entry.id   63bcebca54c51266dd5f1deafe83c5a6
#
_cell.length_a   1.000
_cell.length_b   1.000
_cell.length_c   1.000
_cell.angle_alpha   90.00
_cell.angle_beta   90.00
_cell.angle_gamma   90.00
#
_symmetry.space_group_name_H-M   'P 1'
#
loop_
_entity.id
_entity.type
_entity.pdbx_description
1 polymer ?
#
loop_
_entity_poly.entity_id
_entity_poly.type
_entity_poly.pdbx_seq_one_letter_code
_entity_poly.pdbx_strand_id
1 'polypeptide(L)'
;MSLDDYDDYDNWEIKEHARVSKKRIGSIVPAVTFKTRVRDESVGGPNPFRWEDVTTYDYFGGKRVIVFSLPGAFTPTCSTMQLPGFESMYDEFKQKHGIDEIYCISVNDAFTMNAWAKAQDIKNVKVIPDGSNDFTSKMRMSVDKSNLGFGDRSWRYAMIVNNGKIEAWFEEPGFMNNCETDPYGETSPENIMNWLDSQTK
;
A
#
# COMPACT_ATOMS: atom_id res chain seq x y z
N MET A 1 22.77 26.61 12.50
CA MET A 1 21.90 26.07 11.47
C MET A 1 20.87 27.15 11.23
N SER A 2 20.87 27.78 10.06
CA SER A 2 19.95 28.88 9.74
C SER A 2 18.62 28.29 9.25
N LEU A 3 17.54 29.09 9.24
CA LEU A 3 16.26 28.69 8.69
C LEU A 3 16.37 28.35 7.19
N ASP A 4 17.33 28.95 6.51
CA ASP A 4 17.61 28.70 5.07
C ASP A 4 18.17 27.28 4.81
N ASP A 5 18.87 26.68 5.81
CA ASP A 5 19.39 25.30 5.69
C ASP A 5 18.27 24.25 5.74
N TYR A 6 17.10 24.55 6.33
CA TYR A 6 15.93 23.67 6.41
C TYR A 6 15.18 23.63 5.08
N ASP A 7 14.98 24.76 4.43
CA ASP A 7 14.27 24.86 3.14
C ASP A 7 15.03 24.14 2.02
N ASP A 8 16.37 24.12 2.06
CA ASP A 8 17.19 23.41 1.08
C ASP A 8 17.16 21.88 1.27
N TYR A 9 17.02 21.39 2.50
CA TYR A 9 16.96 19.96 2.81
C TYR A 9 15.62 19.35 2.32
N ASP A 10 14.50 19.99 2.63
CA ASP A 10 13.17 19.56 2.18
C ASP A 10 13.07 19.59 0.64
N ASN A 11 13.65 20.58 -0.01
CA ASN A 11 13.67 20.70 -1.45
C ASN A 11 14.54 19.61 -2.12
N TRP A 12 15.61 19.14 -1.47
CA TRP A 12 16.43 18.04 -1.97
C TRP A 12 15.69 16.71 -1.85
N GLU A 13 15.03 16.42 -0.74
CA GLU A 13 14.25 15.19 -0.54
C GLU A 13 13.13 15.08 -1.57
N ILE A 14 12.40 16.16 -1.84
CA ILE A 14 11.35 16.19 -2.86
C ILE A 14 11.91 15.91 -4.25
N LYS A 15 13.03 16.50 -4.63
CA LYS A 15 13.69 16.28 -5.92
C LYS A 15 14.21 14.86 -6.07
N GLU A 16 14.81 14.31 -5.02
CA GLU A 16 15.30 12.92 -5.02
C GLU A 16 14.14 11.94 -5.09
N HIS A 17 13.06 12.17 -4.35
CA HIS A 17 11.85 11.36 -4.42
C HIS A 17 11.25 11.36 -5.83
N ALA A 18 11.09 12.52 -6.45
CA ALA A 18 10.59 12.64 -7.82
C ALA A 18 11.49 11.92 -8.85
N ARG A 19 12.81 11.94 -8.64
CA ARG A 19 13.78 11.19 -9.47
C ARG A 19 13.63 9.68 -9.32
N VAL A 20 13.40 9.21 -8.10
CA VAL A 20 13.21 7.78 -7.80
C VAL A 20 11.87 7.29 -8.32
N SER A 21 10.79 8.07 -8.15
CA SER A 21 9.45 7.71 -8.62
C SER A 21 9.41 7.43 -10.12
N LYS A 22 10.11 8.24 -10.92
CA LYS A 22 10.22 8.02 -12.38
C LYS A 22 10.91 6.72 -12.78
N LYS A 23 11.69 6.10 -11.89
CA LYS A 23 12.45 4.87 -12.15
C LYS A 23 11.79 3.60 -11.61
N ARG A 24 10.61 3.69 -11.00
CA ARG A 24 9.95 2.55 -10.36
C ARG A 24 9.43 1.53 -11.38
N ILE A 25 8.87 2.00 -12.48
CA ILE A 25 8.36 1.11 -13.54
C ILE A 25 9.51 0.28 -14.11
N GLY A 26 9.31 -1.03 -14.16
CA GLY A 26 10.31 -2.00 -14.60
C GLY A 26 11.23 -2.52 -13.48
N SER A 27 11.25 -1.92 -12.29
CA SER A 27 12.01 -2.42 -11.16
C SER A 27 11.30 -3.60 -10.47
N ILE A 28 12.07 -4.39 -9.74
CA ILE A 28 11.55 -5.46 -8.88
C ILE A 28 11.20 -4.86 -7.51
N VAL A 29 10.07 -5.25 -6.96
CA VAL A 29 9.67 -4.89 -5.59
C VAL A 29 10.67 -5.44 -4.56
N PRO A 30 10.91 -4.75 -3.43
CA PRO A 30 11.87 -5.21 -2.44
C PRO A 30 11.46 -6.54 -1.81
N ALA A 31 12.45 -7.39 -1.54
CA ALA A 31 12.26 -8.61 -0.78
C ALA A 31 12.08 -8.28 0.72
N VAL A 32 10.93 -8.66 1.26
CA VAL A 32 10.53 -8.46 2.66
C VAL A 32 9.80 -9.69 3.17
N THR A 33 9.91 -9.95 4.46
CA THR A 33 9.10 -10.95 5.17
C THR A 33 8.13 -10.22 6.09
N PHE A 34 6.84 -10.38 5.81
CA PHE A 34 5.75 -9.81 6.62
C PHE A 34 5.36 -10.76 7.74
N LYS A 35 5.16 -10.24 8.94
CA LYS A 35 4.65 -10.99 10.08
C LYS A 35 3.13 -10.96 10.07
N THR A 36 2.51 -12.06 9.67
CA THR A 36 1.06 -12.19 9.58
C THR A 36 0.51 -13.17 10.61
N ARG A 37 -0.80 -13.24 10.71
CA ARG A 37 -1.48 -14.24 11.55
C ARG A 37 -2.51 -14.99 10.73
N VAL A 38 -2.49 -16.30 10.82
CA VAL A 38 -3.47 -17.17 10.17
C VAL A 38 -4.26 -17.94 11.21
N ARG A 39 -5.53 -18.20 10.87
CA ARG A 39 -6.38 -19.05 11.70
C ARG A 39 -5.90 -20.49 11.63
N ASP A 40 -5.74 -21.11 12.78
CA ASP A 40 -5.25 -22.49 12.91
C ASP A 40 -6.00 -23.16 14.07
N GLU A 41 -7.00 -23.95 13.72
CA GLU A 41 -7.86 -24.61 14.72
C GLU A 41 -7.09 -25.62 15.61
N SER A 42 -5.89 -26.06 15.17
CA SER A 42 -5.05 -26.94 15.99
C SER A 42 -4.50 -26.26 17.24
N VAL A 43 -4.44 -24.92 17.25
CA VAL A 43 -4.03 -24.12 18.42
C VAL A 43 -5.06 -24.21 19.54
N GLY A 44 -6.34 -24.34 19.18
CA GLY A 44 -7.46 -24.40 20.14
C GLY A 44 -7.72 -23.08 20.87
N GLY A 45 -8.70 -23.12 21.79
CA GLY A 45 -9.08 -21.95 22.59
C GLY A 45 -9.89 -20.89 21.84
N PRO A 46 -10.16 -19.74 22.49
CA PRO A 46 -11.04 -18.71 21.91
C PRO A 46 -10.38 -17.87 20.83
N ASN A 47 -9.06 -17.99 20.63
CA ASN A 47 -8.29 -17.23 19.65
C ASN A 47 -7.31 -18.13 18.88
N PRO A 48 -7.81 -19.06 18.05
CA PRO A 48 -7.03 -20.08 17.37
C PRO A 48 -6.26 -19.49 16.17
N PHE A 49 -5.22 -18.69 16.44
CA PHE A 49 -4.36 -18.09 15.44
C PHE A 49 -2.89 -18.35 15.78
N ARG A 50 -2.09 -18.64 14.78
CA ARG A 50 -0.64 -18.67 14.86
C ARG A 50 0.01 -17.58 14.01
N TRP A 51 1.25 -17.25 14.34
CA TRP A 51 2.08 -16.40 13.48
C TRP A 51 2.48 -17.15 12.22
N GLU A 52 2.53 -16.41 11.11
CA GLU A 52 3.01 -16.90 9.83
C GLU A 52 3.86 -15.82 9.15
N ASP A 53 5.02 -16.24 8.68
CA ASP A 53 5.91 -15.43 7.89
C ASP A 53 5.52 -15.57 6.42
N VAL A 54 5.17 -14.44 5.78
CA VAL A 54 4.79 -14.41 4.35
C VAL A 54 5.73 -13.44 3.64
N THR A 55 6.36 -13.90 2.57
CA THR A 55 7.32 -13.09 1.83
C THR A 55 6.66 -12.30 0.70
N THR A 56 7.36 -11.28 0.21
CA THR A 56 6.99 -10.56 -1.01
C THR A 56 6.75 -11.52 -2.19
N TYR A 57 7.56 -12.59 -2.30
CA TYR A 57 7.40 -13.59 -3.35
C TYR A 57 6.11 -14.41 -3.21
N ASP A 58 5.71 -14.76 -1.99
CA ASP A 58 4.45 -15.49 -1.74
C ASP A 58 3.23 -14.66 -2.17
N TYR A 59 3.28 -13.34 -1.97
CA TYR A 59 2.22 -12.44 -2.40
C TYR A 59 2.20 -12.21 -3.92
N PHE A 60 3.35 -11.94 -4.54
CA PHE A 60 3.42 -11.37 -5.89
C PHE A 60 4.04 -12.30 -6.94
N GLY A 61 4.72 -13.37 -6.52
CA GLY A 61 5.37 -14.33 -7.42
C GLY A 61 4.37 -15.05 -8.33
N GLY A 62 4.63 -15.04 -9.63
CA GLY A 62 3.80 -15.69 -10.65
C GLY A 62 2.40 -15.09 -10.84
N LYS A 63 2.12 -13.92 -10.27
CA LYS A 63 0.81 -13.26 -10.29
C LYS A 63 0.90 -11.86 -10.88
N ARG A 64 -0.19 -11.38 -11.47
CA ARG A 64 -0.41 -9.98 -11.81
C ARG A 64 -1.38 -9.38 -10.80
N VAL A 65 -0.90 -8.46 -9.98
CA VAL A 65 -1.64 -7.96 -8.82
C VAL A 65 -1.70 -6.44 -8.80
N ILE A 66 -2.75 -5.90 -8.19
CA ILE A 66 -2.80 -4.50 -7.77
C ILE A 66 -2.40 -4.45 -6.30
N VAL A 67 -1.49 -3.54 -5.98
CA VAL A 67 -1.09 -3.23 -4.59
C VAL A 67 -1.32 -1.75 -4.36
N PHE A 68 -2.10 -1.40 -3.36
CA PHE A 68 -2.24 -0.01 -2.93
C PHE A 68 -1.83 0.15 -1.47
N SER A 69 -1.19 1.27 -1.19
CA SER A 69 -0.74 1.63 0.15
C SER A 69 -1.32 2.97 0.58
N LEU A 70 -1.48 3.12 1.88
CA LEU A 70 -2.21 4.22 2.48
C LEU A 70 -1.68 4.56 3.88
N PRO A 71 -1.96 5.77 4.41
CA PRO A 71 -1.45 6.23 5.70
C PRO A 71 -1.84 5.39 6.91
N GLY A 72 -2.98 4.70 6.88
CA GLY A 72 -3.30 3.82 8.00
C GLY A 72 -4.71 3.25 8.00
N ALA A 73 -4.83 2.07 8.62
CA ALA A 73 -6.11 1.47 8.96
C ALA A 73 -6.94 2.42 9.85
N PHE A 74 -8.25 2.41 9.71
CA PHE A 74 -9.22 3.24 10.44
C PHE A 74 -9.13 4.76 10.19
N THR A 75 -8.23 5.24 9.34
CA THR A 75 -8.20 6.66 8.96
C THR A 75 -9.32 6.98 7.95
N PRO A 76 -9.81 8.25 7.90
CA PRO A 76 -11.05 8.58 7.17
C PRO A 76 -11.03 8.18 5.69
N THR A 77 -10.16 8.78 4.86
CA THR A 77 -10.11 8.53 3.41
C THR A 77 -9.85 7.06 3.08
N CYS A 78 -8.99 6.40 3.87
CA CYS A 78 -8.66 4.98 3.70
C CYS A 78 -9.87 4.08 3.92
N SER A 79 -10.72 4.42 4.90
CA SER A 79 -11.88 3.61 5.31
C SER A 79 -13.17 3.93 4.55
N THR A 80 -13.32 5.17 4.06
CA THR A 80 -14.57 5.60 3.41
C THR A 80 -14.50 5.58 1.88
N MET A 81 -13.30 5.62 1.31
CA MET A 81 -13.12 5.74 -0.14
C MET A 81 -12.22 4.66 -0.72
N GLN A 82 -10.95 4.56 -0.29
CA GLN A 82 -9.97 3.77 -1.02
C GLN A 82 -10.19 2.27 -0.86
N LEU A 83 -10.22 1.73 0.35
CA LEU A 83 -10.40 0.29 0.56
C LEU A 83 -11.75 -0.22 0.05
N PRO A 84 -12.91 0.41 0.39
CA PRO A 84 -14.19 -0.03 -0.16
C PRO A 84 -14.32 0.18 -1.67
N GLY A 85 -13.64 1.16 -2.25
CA GLY A 85 -13.59 1.36 -3.70
C GLY A 85 -12.92 0.18 -4.42
N PHE A 86 -11.76 -0.26 -3.96
CA PHE A 86 -11.10 -1.45 -4.51
C PHE A 86 -11.91 -2.74 -4.28
N GLU A 87 -12.54 -2.87 -3.13
CA GLU A 87 -13.42 -4.03 -2.85
C GLU A 87 -14.59 -4.09 -3.83
N SER A 88 -15.24 -2.97 -4.08
CA SER A 88 -16.40 -2.90 -4.99
C SER A 88 -16.07 -3.20 -6.45
N MET A 89 -14.85 -2.89 -6.90
CA MET A 89 -14.38 -3.11 -8.26
C MET A 89 -13.53 -4.37 -8.43
N TYR A 90 -13.40 -5.19 -7.39
CA TYR A 90 -12.52 -6.36 -7.37
C TYR A 90 -12.79 -7.33 -8.53
N ASP A 91 -14.04 -7.72 -8.73
CA ASP A 91 -14.43 -8.66 -9.78
C ASP A 91 -14.20 -8.10 -11.18
N GLU A 92 -14.41 -6.79 -11.36
CA GLU A 92 -14.18 -6.14 -12.65
C GLU A 92 -12.69 -6.15 -13.02
N PHE A 93 -11.80 -5.84 -12.09
CA PHE A 93 -10.34 -5.95 -12.29
C PHE A 93 -9.92 -7.36 -12.70
N LYS A 94 -10.46 -8.38 -12.04
CA LYS A 94 -10.14 -9.79 -12.35
C LYS A 94 -10.64 -10.19 -13.74
N GLN A 95 -11.91 -9.96 -14.03
CA GLN A 95 -12.56 -10.45 -15.23
C GLN A 95 -12.10 -9.70 -16.49
N LYS A 96 -11.93 -8.40 -16.39
CA LYS A 96 -11.62 -7.54 -17.53
C LYS A 96 -10.12 -7.43 -17.83
N HIS A 97 -9.29 -7.45 -16.81
CA HIS A 97 -7.86 -7.16 -16.94
C HIS A 97 -6.92 -8.26 -16.45
N GLY A 98 -7.45 -9.42 -16.04
CA GLY A 98 -6.62 -10.53 -15.58
C GLY A 98 -5.79 -10.22 -14.34
N ILE A 99 -6.31 -9.40 -13.44
CA ILE A 99 -5.70 -9.18 -12.12
C ILE A 99 -6.01 -10.39 -11.25
N ASP A 100 -4.98 -11.05 -10.74
CA ASP A 100 -5.14 -12.25 -9.91
C ASP A 100 -5.61 -11.90 -8.49
N GLU A 101 -5.05 -10.83 -7.90
CA GLU A 101 -5.35 -10.40 -6.53
C GLU A 101 -5.20 -8.89 -6.37
N ILE A 102 -5.88 -8.35 -5.37
CA ILE A 102 -5.73 -6.94 -4.94
C ILE A 102 -5.30 -6.92 -3.47
N TYR A 103 -4.21 -6.22 -3.18
CA TYR A 103 -3.64 -6.11 -1.85
C TYR A 103 -3.65 -4.67 -1.36
N CYS A 104 -4.08 -4.49 -0.10
CA CYS A 104 -3.92 -3.25 0.66
C CYS A 104 -2.77 -3.42 1.65
N ILE A 105 -1.72 -2.62 1.52
CA ILE A 105 -0.58 -2.61 2.44
C ILE A 105 -0.60 -1.34 3.30
N SER A 106 -0.27 -1.46 4.58
CA SER A 106 -0.18 -0.32 5.49
C SER A 106 0.84 -0.57 6.59
N VAL A 107 1.45 0.51 7.11
CA VAL A 107 2.33 0.49 8.28
C VAL A 107 1.46 0.34 9.55
N ASN A 108 0.82 -0.81 9.63
CA ASN A 108 0.01 -1.28 10.76
C ASN A 108 0.31 -2.77 10.99
N ASP A 109 0.19 -3.22 12.21
CA ASP A 109 0.38 -4.62 12.59
C ASP A 109 -0.76 -5.54 12.11
N ALA A 110 -0.54 -6.85 12.20
CA ALA A 110 -1.49 -7.86 11.72
C ALA A 110 -2.84 -7.84 12.47
N PHE A 111 -2.86 -7.46 13.74
CA PHE A 111 -4.11 -7.38 14.51
C PHE A 111 -4.95 -6.20 14.03
N THR A 112 -4.32 -5.04 13.88
CA THR A 112 -4.97 -3.81 13.39
C THR A 112 -5.52 -4.00 11.98
N MET A 113 -4.71 -4.55 11.06
CA MET A 113 -5.14 -4.78 9.68
C MET A 113 -6.32 -5.75 9.59
N ASN A 114 -6.28 -6.85 10.35
CA ASN A 114 -7.38 -7.83 10.39
C ASN A 114 -8.66 -7.23 11.01
N ALA A 115 -8.53 -6.47 12.11
CA ALA A 115 -9.69 -5.82 12.73
C ALA A 115 -10.33 -4.80 11.79
N TRP A 116 -9.51 -4.03 11.08
CA TRP A 116 -9.98 -3.04 10.12
C TRP A 116 -10.69 -3.69 8.91
N ALA A 117 -10.10 -4.73 8.31
CA ALA A 117 -10.73 -5.46 7.21
C ALA A 117 -12.11 -6.01 7.62
N LYS A 118 -12.23 -6.56 8.84
CA LYS A 118 -13.52 -7.02 9.38
C LYS A 118 -14.51 -5.87 9.59
N ALA A 119 -14.07 -4.75 10.14
CA ALA A 119 -14.92 -3.58 10.37
C ALA A 119 -15.43 -2.96 9.06
N GLN A 120 -14.66 -3.10 7.98
CA GLN A 120 -15.01 -2.66 6.62
C GLN A 120 -15.80 -3.71 5.82
N ASP A 121 -16.08 -4.87 6.40
CA ASP A 121 -16.74 -6.02 5.75
C ASP A 121 -16.06 -6.47 4.44
N ILE A 122 -14.73 -6.36 4.37
CA ILE A 122 -13.93 -6.74 3.19
C ILE A 122 -13.96 -8.25 3.01
N LYS A 123 -14.21 -8.71 1.79
CA LYS A 123 -14.33 -10.12 1.40
C LYS A 123 -13.21 -10.57 0.47
N ASN A 124 -12.82 -9.71 -0.46
CA ASN A 124 -11.97 -10.03 -1.61
C ASN A 124 -10.57 -9.41 -1.50
N VAL A 125 -10.49 -8.10 -1.24
CA VAL A 125 -9.20 -7.41 -1.04
C VAL A 125 -8.49 -7.98 0.17
N LYS A 126 -7.22 -8.32 -0.01
CA LYS A 126 -6.37 -8.87 1.05
C LYS A 126 -5.51 -7.78 1.67
N VAL A 127 -5.38 -7.80 2.99
CA VAL A 127 -4.57 -6.83 3.72
C VAL A 127 -3.19 -7.39 4.05
N ILE A 128 -2.14 -6.59 3.85
CA ILE A 128 -0.75 -6.92 4.17
C ILE A 128 -0.27 -6.01 5.30
N PRO A 129 0.07 -6.56 6.47
CA PRO A 129 0.59 -5.78 7.58
C PRO A 129 2.09 -5.50 7.39
N ASP A 130 2.46 -4.24 7.22
CA ASP A 130 3.86 -3.76 7.21
C ASP A 130 4.19 -3.05 8.52
N GLY A 131 3.84 -3.67 9.66
CA GLY A 131 3.92 -3.07 10.99
C GLY A 131 5.31 -2.57 11.39
N SER A 132 6.36 -3.13 10.82
CA SER A 132 7.75 -2.69 11.04
C SER A 132 8.22 -1.64 10.03
N ASN A 133 7.36 -1.16 9.13
CA ASN A 133 7.71 -0.19 8.09
C ASN A 133 8.87 -0.66 7.17
N ASP A 134 9.04 -1.99 6.99
CA ASP A 134 10.18 -2.52 6.23
C ASP A 134 9.95 -2.41 4.72
N PHE A 135 8.77 -2.84 4.23
CA PHE A 135 8.43 -2.73 2.82
C PHE A 135 8.27 -1.28 2.38
N THR A 136 7.53 -0.49 3.15
CA THR A 136 7.27 0.92 2.86
C THR A 136 8.55 1.74 2.80
N SER A 137 9.49 1.53 3.75
CA SER A 137 10.80 2.19 3.76
C SER A 137 11.67 1.77 2.56
N LYS A 138 11.73 0.49 2.23
CA LYS A 138 12.47 -0.02 1.06
C LYS A 138 11.86 0.47 -0.25
N MET A 139 10.56 0.66 -0.29
CA MET A 139 9.86 1.33 -1.38
C MET A 139 10.09 2.85 -1.40
N ARG A 140 10.77 3.42 -0.42
CA ARG A 140 10.97 4.88 -0.24
C ARG A 140 9.64 5.65 -0.25
N MET A 141 8.64 5.09 0.42
CA MET A 141 7.31 5.67 0.55
C MET A 141 6.95 5.98 2.00
N SER A 142 7.91 5.81 2.92
CA SER A 142 7.75 6.18 4.32
C SER A 142 7.78 7.68 4.49
N VAL A 143 6.81 8.20 5.24
CA VAL A 143 6.70 9.61 5.64
C VAL A 143 6.41 9.69 7.13
N ASP A 144 6.97 10.70 7.77
CA ASP A 144 6.62 11.03 9.15
C ASP A 144 5.22 11.69 9.19
N LYS A 145 4.35 11.19 10.05
CA LYS A 145 3.02 11.71 10.34
C LYS A 145 2.86 12.02 11.84
N SER A 146 3.95 12.44 12.48
CA SER A 146 3.97 12.78 13.92
C SER A 146 3.08 13.99 14.26
N ASN A 147 2.82 14.88 13.30
CA ASN A 147 1.83 15.94 13.43
C ASN A 147 0.41 15.43 13.75
N LEU A 148 0.10 14.18 13.36
CA LEU A 148 -1.16 13.51 13.66
C LEU A 148 -1.03 12.45 14.77
N GLY A 149 0.14 12.31 15.37
CA GLY A 149 0.43 11.28 16.37
C GLY A 149 0.56 9.88 15.81
N PHE A 150 0.78 9.72 14.49
CA PHE A 150 0.84 8.41 13.86
C PHE A 150 2.25 7.82 13.78
N GLY A 151 3.30 8.66 13.90
CA GLY A 151 4.67 8.25 13.58
C GLY A 151 4.84 7.98 12.09
N ASP A 152 5.79 7.09 11.75
CA ASP A 152 6.06 6.74 10.36
C ASP A 152 4.89 5.98 9.72
N ARG A 153 4.49 6.41 8.54
CA ARG A 153 3.41 5.84 7.75
C ARG A 153 3.78 5.78 6.28
N SER A 154 2.98 5.08 5.48
CA SER A 154 3.11 5.13 4.04
C SER A 154 2.50 6.40 3.46
N TRP A 155 3.21 7.02 2.53
CA TRP A 155 2.55 7.88 1.55
C TRP A 155 1.55 7.06 0.73
N ARG A 156 0.53 7.71 0.20
CA ARG A 156 -0.50 7.04 -0.59
C ARG A 156 0.00 6.79 -2.02
N TYR A 157 0.07 5.53 -2.40
CA TYR A 157 0.41 5.09 -3.76
C TYR A 157 -0.34 3.82 -4.13
N ALA A 158 -0.37 3.52 -5.42
CA ALA A 158 -0.79 2.23 -5.92
C ALA A 158 0.16 1.78 -7.05
N MET A 159 0.23 0.48 -7.28
CA MET A 159 1.04 -0.09 -8.36
C MET A 159 0.39 -1.34 -8.92
N ILE A 160 0.66 -1.62 -10.18
CA ILE A 160 0.42 -2.93 -10.78
C ILE A 160 1.74 -3.67 -10.80
N VAL A 161 1.75 -4.87 -10.25
CA VAL A 161 2.93 -5.73 -10.15
C VAL A 161 2.66 -7.01 -10.91
N ASN A 162 3.57 -7.39 -11.81
CA ASN A 162 3.49 -8.62 -12.57
C ASN A 162 4.72 -9.47 -12.25
N ASN A 163 4.51 -10.61 -11.58
CA ASN A 163 5.57 -11.51 -11.13
C ASN A 163 6.71 -10.76 -10.41
N GLY A 164 6.36 -9.91 -9.44
CA GLY A 164 7.30 -9.11 -8.65
C GLY A 164 7.89 -7.89 -9.36
N LYS A 165 7.59 -7.65 -10.65
CA LYS A 165 8.06 -6.49 -11.40
C LYS A 165 6.98 -5.42 -11.48
N ILE A 166 7.30 -4.17 -11.18
CA ILE A 166 6.37 -3.04 -11.25
C ILE A 166 6.06 -2.74 -12.72
N GLU A 167 4.79 -2.90 -13.10
CA GLU A 167 4.27 -2.65 -14.45
C GLU A 167 3.74 -1.20 -14.57
N ALA A 168 3.07 -0.70 -13.53
CA ALA A 168 2.56 0.66 -13.47
C ALA A 168 2.69 1.22 -12.04
N TRP A 169 2.76 2.54 -11.94
CA TRP A 169 2.92 3.28 -10.70
C TRP A 169 2.02 4.50 -10.65
N PHE A 170 1.27 4.64 -9.56
CA PHE A 170 0.36 5.75 -9.28
C PHE A 170 0.68 6.29 -7.89
N GLU A 171 0.87 7.58 -7.77
CA GLU A 171 1.28 8.22 -6.51
C GLU A 171 0.55 9.54 -6.35
N GLU A 172 0.00 9.77 -5.17
CA GLU A 172 -0.62 11.05 -4.89
C GLU A 172 0.44 12.18 -4.87
N PRO A 173 0.10 13.36 -5.38
CA PRO A 173 1.04 14.49 -5.39
C PRO A 173 1.33 15.01 -3.99
N GLY A 174 2.46 15.71 -3.83
CA GLY A 174 2.80 16.40 -2.59
C GLY A 174 3.47 15.51 -1.54
N PHE A 175 4.21 14.48 -1.96
CA PHE A 175 5.00 13.64 -1.06
C PHE A 175 5.84 14.50 -0.10
N MET A 176 5.53 14.42 1.21
CA MET A 176 6.27 15.13 2.24
C MET A 176 5.96 14.60 3.64
N ASN A 177 6.89 14.80 4.55
CA ASN A 177 6.69 14.58 5.98
C ASN A 177 5.66 15.57 6.54
N ASN A 178 4.87 15.12 7.51
CA ASN A 178 3.88 15.93 8.22
C ASN A 178 2.93 16.73 7.32
N CYS A 179 2.63 16.18 6.12
CA CYS A 179 1.68 16.77 5.19
C CYS A 179 0.32 16.97 5.88
N GLU A 180 -0.21 18.18 5.82
CA GLU A 180 -1.50 18.55 6.45
C GLU A 180 -2.69 18.01 5.65
N THR A 181 -2.51 17.77 4.35
CA THR A 181 -3.56 17.24 3.47
C THR A 181 -3.45 15.72 3.34
N ASP A 182 -4.56 15.09 2.94
CA ASP A 182 -4.64 13.67 2.62
C ASP A 182 -5.12 13.50 1.18
N PRO A 183 -4.24 13.72 0.18
CA PRO A 183 -4.62 13.70 -1.23
C PRO A 183 -5.11 12.30 -1.65
N TYR A 184 -6.15 12.28 -2.49
CA TYR A 184 -6.72 11.06 -3.04
C TYR A 184 -7.36 11.34 -4.41
N GLY A 185 -6.90 10.63 -5.41
CA GLY A 185 -7.37 10.75 -6.80
C GLY A 185 -6.55 9.87 -7.73
N GLU A 186 -5.24 10.09 -7.79
CA GLU A 186 -4.33 9.31 -8.65
C GLU A 186 -4.33 7.82 -8.33
N THR A 187 -4.54 7.46 -7.06
CA THR A 187 -4.55 6.09 -6.56
C THR A 187 -5.94 5.49 -6.42
N SER A 188 -6.96 6.15 -6.96
CA SER A 188 -8.33 5.63 -6.95
C SER A 188 -8.46 4.41 -7.85
N PRO A 189 -9.33 3.44 -7.51
CA PRO A 189 -9.56 2.27 -8.34
C PRO A 189 -10.08 2.64 -9.73
N GLU A 190 -10.86 3.72 -9.86
CA GLU A 190 -11.38 4.23 -11.14
C GLU A 190 -10.23 4.72 -12.04
N ASN A 191 -9.26 5.44 -11.47
CA ASN A 191 -8.09 5.91 -12.24
C ASN A 191 -7.24 4.73 -12.73
N ILE A 192 -7.03 3.72 -11.88
CA ILE A 192 -6.28 2.50 -12.23
C ILE A 192 -7.03 1.71 -13.30
N MET A 193 -8.35 1.60 -13.20
CA MET A 193 -9.19 0.94 -14.22
C MET A 193 -9.07 1.65 -15.57
N ASN A 194 -9.18 2.98 -15.59
CA ASN A 194 -9.03 3.79 -16.80
C ASN A 194 -7.65 3.59 -17.45
N TRP A 195 -6.59 3.50 -16.63
CA TRP A 195 -5.25 3.21 -17.14
C TRP A 195 -5.20 1.82 -17.78
N LEU A 196 -5.72 0.79 -17.12
CA LEU A 196 -5.77 -0.58 -17.65
C LEU A 196 -6.57 -0.66 -18.95
N ASP A 197 -7.73 0.02 -19.04
CA ASP A 197 -8.54 0.09 -20.25
C ASP A 197 -7.77 0.73 -21.41
N SER A 198 -6.90 1.70 -21.11
CA SER A 198 -6.06 2.35 -22.12
C SER A 198 -4.96 1.45 -22.70
N GLN A 199 -4.53 0.43 -21.94
CA GLN A 199 -3.50 -0.53 -22.38
C GLN A 199 -4.06 -1.67 -23.26
N THR A 200 -5.38 -1.84 -23.31
CA THR A 200 -6.05 -2.97 -23.97
C THR A 200 -6.43 -2.63 -25.44
N LYS A 201 -5.99 -1.50 -25.96
CA LYS A 201 -6.27 -1.04 -27.34
C LYS A 201 -5.24 -1.51 -28.34
#